data_e41ff1a9b1362a16b6739a4502d8dc36
#
_entry.id   e41ff1a9b1362a16b6739a4502d8dc36
#
_cell.length_a   1.000
_cell.length_b   1.000
_cell.length_c   1.000
_cell.angle_alpha   90.00
_cell.angle_beta   90.00
_cell.angle_gamma   90.00
#
_symmetry.space_group_name_H-M   'P 1'
#
loop_
_entity.id
_entity.type
_entity.pdbx_description
1 polymer ?
#
loop_
_entity_poly.entity_id
_entity_poly.type
_entity_poly.pdbx_seq_one_letter_code
_entity_poly.pdbx_strand_id
1 'polypeptide(L)'
;MINEIQGFDIKFNEKSSRIINIDISDEIIGKLIFPFNKFDLTALEYKPFTRFTIAKSLDDLSNNKLSKFLNDIIKDRDTGCFIIKPKNINSKINDSFLVKLSTAVAHLIGKPNHDAMAGKYYARFHVKHVDKSDSYLRKAYTNMDLHTDGTYVKEKTDWLLMSKIEEKNVEGGETSMLHLDDWEHCERLYNDPVAKENFVWGSPKSKNIDYKVEHPVFSSDNKGRAQISYIDQFPEPKNMKQGIFLQKLSDSLEESSNKVITELPVGSAVVANNYFWLHGRKPFKENKE
;
A
#
# COMPACT_ATOMS: atom_id res chain seq x y z
N MET A 1 -16.50 18.27 -4.31
CA MET A 1 -16.10 19.19 -3.22
C MET A 1 -15.33 18.35 -2.19
N ILE A 2 -14.09 18.72 -1.90
CA ILE A 2 -13.32 18.08 -0.82
C ILE A 2 -13.98 18.48 0.49
N ASN A 3 -14.40 17.52 1.30
CA ASN A 3 -15.06 17.77 2.57
C ASN A 3 -14.08 18.42 3.56
N GLU A 4 -14.44 19.54 4.13
CA GLU A 4 -13.67 20.14 5.23
C GLU A 4 -13.81 19.30 6.48
N ILE A 5 -12.69 18.79 6.98
CA ILE A 5 -12.57 18.14 8.28
C ILE A 5 -11.63 18.98 9.13
N GLN A 6 -12.15 19.52 10.23
CA GLN A 6 -11.37 20.40 11.10
C GLN A 6 -10.08 19.70 11.58
N GLY A 7 -8.95 20.37 11.41
CA GLY A 7 -7.64 19.86 11.80
C GLY A 7 -6.96 18.96 10.74
N PHE A 8 -7.60 18.81 9.58
CA PHE A 8 -7.05 18.06 8.43
C PHE A 8 -7.06 18.93 7.19
N ASP A 9 -5.90 19.18 6.59
CA ASP A 9 -5.76 19.87 5.31
C ASP A 9 -5.83 18.84 4.20
N ILE A 10 -6.89 18.91 3.37
CA ILE A 10 -7.23 17.88 2.39
C ILE A 10 -7.17 18.49 1.01
N LYS A 11 -6.35 17.92 0.12
CA LYS A 11 -6.17 18.40 -1.24
C LYS A 11 -5.86 17.27 -2.22
N PHE A 12 -6.11 17.49 -3.50
CA PHE A 12 -5.62 16.58 -4.52
C PHE A 12 -4.08 16.62 -4.58
N ASN A 13 -3.50 15.48 -4.91
CA ASN A 13 -2.06 15.40 -5.16
C ASN A 13 -1.70 16.14 -6.45
N GLU A 14 -0.56 16.83 -6.46
CA GLU A 14 -0.11 17.63 -7.62
C GLU A 14 0.19 16.78 -8.86
N LYS A 15 0.57 15.51 -8.66
CA LYS A 15 0.93 14.58 -9.74
C LYS A 15 -0.24 13.73 -10.23
N SER A 16 -1.34 13.64 -9.45
CA SER A 16 -2.52 12.86 -9.81
C SER A 16 -3.75 13.35 -9.07
N SER A 17 -4.80 13.68 -9.79
CA SER A 17 -6.12 14.02 -9.23
C SER A 17 -6.83 12.81 -8.59
N ARG A 18 -6.30 11.59 -8.77
CA ARG A 18 -6.83 10.37 -8.15
C ARG A 18 -6.28 10.10 -6.75
N ILE A 19 -5.25 10.83 -6.35
CA ILE A 19 -4.62 10.69 -5.03
C ILE A 19 -5.03 11.87 -4.16
N ILE A 20 -5.51 11.61 -2.96
CA ILE A 20 -5.86 12.65 -1.99
C ILE A 20 -4.74 12.76 -0.95
N ASN A 21 -4.20 13.97 -0.80
CA ASN A 21 -3.26 14.28 0.28
C ASN A 21 -4.03 14.78 1.51
N ILE A 22 -3.66 14.29 2.68
CA ILE A 22 -4.27 14.62 3.97
C ILE A 22 -3.16 14.97 4.96
N ASP A 23 -3.00 16.25 5.26
CA ASP A 23 -2.05 16.72 6.26
C ASP A 23 -2.76 16.91 7.60
N ILE A 24 -2.29 16.21 8.65
CA ILE A 24 -2.83 16.29 10.01
C ILE A 24 -2.16 17.46 10.71
N SER A 25 -2.95 18.41 11.23
CA SER A 25 -2.44 19.60 11.91
C SER A 25 -1.66 19.26 13.19
N ASP A 26 -0.74 20.13 13.58
CA ASP A 26 0.05 19.98 14.81
C ASP A 26 -0.83 19.95 16.05
N GLU A 27 -1.98 20.61 16.02
CA GLU A 27 -2.97 20.58 17.10
C GLU A 27 -3.53 19.16 17.29
N ILE A 28 -3.97 18.51 16.21
CA ILE A 28 -4.48 17.13 16.25
C ILE A 28 -3.37 16.17 16.71
N ILE A 29 -2.16 16.29 16.14
CA ILE A 29 -1.02 15.50 16.56
C ILE A 29 -0.73 15.66 18.05
N GLY A 30 -0.74 16.89 18.56
CA GLY A 30 -0.55 17.18 19.98
C GLY A 30 -1.57 16.48 20.87
N LYS A 31 -2.83 16.48 20.46
CA LYS A 31 -3.94 15.79 21.18
C LYS A 31 -3.82 14.26 21.13
N LEU A 32 -3.20 13.69 20.11
CA LEU A 32 -2.98 12.24 19.96
C LEU A 32 -1.86 11.68 20.85
N ILE A 33 -0.90 12.51 21.29
CA ILE A 33 0.25 12.05 22.08
C ILE A 33 -0.19 11.30 23.33
N PHE A 34 -1.11 11.89 24.10
CA PHE A 34 -1.58 11.28 25.36
C PHE A 34 -2.33 9.95 25.15
N PRO A 35 -3.37 9.85 24.29
CA PRO A 35 -4.06 8.58 24.08
C PRO A 35 -3.15 7.52 23.44
N PHE A 36 -2.20 7.87 22.57
CA PHE A 36 -1.27 6.92 21.98
C PHE A 36 -0.25 6.41 22.99
N ASN A 37 0.16 7.23 23.95
CA ASN A 37 1.11 6.81 24.99
C ASN A 37 0.50 5.90 26.05
N LYS A 38 -0.82 5.73 26.09
CA LYS A 38 -1.48 4.74 26.96
C LYS A 38 -1.13 3.30 26.63
N PHE A 39 -0.71 3.05 25.39
CA PHE A 39 -0.39 1.71 24.88
C PHE A 39 1.01 1.72 24.29
N ASP A 40 1.84 0.77 24.67
CA ASP A 40 3.06 0.46 23.93
C ASP A 40 2.77 -0.44 22.71
N LEU A 41 3.75 -0.66 21.86
CA LEU A 41 3.57 -1.49 20.67
C LEU A 41 3.28 -2.96 21.02
N THR A 42 3.79 -3.45 22.16
CA THR A 42 3.54 -4.80 22.65
C THR A 42 2.07 -4.97 23.02
N ALA A 43 1.48 -3.96 23.69
CA ALA A 43 0.06 -3.99 24.02
C ALA A 43 -0.83 -4.01 22.76
N LEU A 44 -0.46 -3.28 21.72
CA LEU A 44 -1.18 -3.31 20.42
C LEU A 44 -1.07 -4.66 19.72
N GLU A 45 0.03 -5.36 19.88
CA GLU A 45 0.20 -6.71 19.34
C GLU A 45 -0.62 -7.74 20.13
N TYR A 46 -0.45 -7.74 21.45
CA TYR A 46 -0.99 -8.75 22.34
C TYR A 46 -2.50 -8.60 22.62
N LYS A 47 -3.01 -7.35 22.60
CA LYS A 47 -4.43 -7.02 22.83
C LYS A 47 -5.04 -6.36 21.58
N PRO A 48 -5.44 -7.12 20.56
CA PRO A 48 -5.86 -6.56 19.25
C PRO A 48 -6.94 -5.48 19.32
N PHE A 49 -7.84 -5.53 20.30
CA PHE A 49 -8.89 -4.54 20.49
C PHE A 49 -8.37 -3.14 20.89
N THR A 50 -7.14 -3.03 21.43
CA THR A 50 -6.54 -1.73 21.75
C THR A 50 -6.23 -0.90 20.51
N ARG A 51 -6.05 -1.56 19.36
CA ARG A 51 -5.86 -0.89 18.06
C ARG A 51 -7.08 -0.07 17.67
N PHE A 52 -8.28 -0.58 17.97
CA PHE A 52 -9.53 0.16 17.75
C PHE A 52 -9.65 1.35 18.71
N THR A 53 -9.08 1.27 19.89
CA THR A 53 -9.08 2.40 20.84
C THR A 53 -8.24 3.56 20.33
N ILE A 54 -7.04 3.29 19.79
CA ILE A 54 -6.23 4.36 19.19
C ILE A 54 -6.84 4.91 17.90
N ALA A 55 -7.48 4.05 17.07
CA ALA A 55 -8.22 4.50 15.91
C ALA A 55 -9.39 5.42 16.30
N LYS A 56 -10.17 5.03 17.31
CA LYS A 56 -11.26 5.87 17.85
C LYS A 56 -10.74 7.22 18.35
N SER A 57 -9.57 7.24 19.00
CA SER A 57 -8.98 8.51 19.46
C SER A 57 -8.66 9.46 18.30
N LEU A 58 -8.24 8.94 17.15
CA LEU A 58 -8.00 9.74 15.95
C LEU A 58 -9.33 10.22 15.33
N ASP A 59 -10.32 9.35 15.25
CA ASP A 59 -11.62 9.69 14.64
C ASP A 59 -12.40 10.71 15.45
N ASP A 60 -12.35 10.63 16.79
CA ASP A 60 -13.01 11.58 17.70
C ASP A 60 -12.53 13.01 17.46
N LEU A 61 -11.25 13.20 17.16
CA LEU A 61 -10.67 14.52 16.89
C LEU A 61 -11.15 15.13 15.56
N SER A 62 -11.75 14.33 14.70
CA SER A 62 -12.44 14.75 13.48
C SER A 62 -13.95 14.86 13.62
N ASN A 63 -14.49 14.76 14.84
CA ASN A 63 -15.93 14.61 15.11
C ASN A 63 -16.54 13.38 14.40
N ASN A 64 -15.81 12.26 14.37
CA ASN A 64 -16.16 10.99 13.74
C ASN A 64 -16.41 11.09 12.21
N LYS A 65 -15.73 12.02 11.54
CA LYS A 65 -15.86 12.22 10.08
C LYS A 65 -14.73 11.54 9.30
N LEU A 66 -13.57 11.35 9.93
CA LEU A 66 -12.38 10.85 9.22
C LEU A 66 -12.58 9.42 8.72
N SER A 67 -13.11 8.53 9.55
CA SER A 67 -13.34 7.13 9.17
C SER A 67 -14.24 7.00 7.95
N LYS A 68 -15.35 7.74 7.91
CA LYS A 68 -16.24 7.76 6.75
C LYS A 68 -15.52 8.31 5.52
N PHE A 69 -14.83 9.43 5.66
CA PHE A 69 -14.12 10.08 4.56
C PHE A 69 -13.03 9.18 3.94
N LEU A 70 -12.20 8.52 4.76
CA LEU A 70 -11.18 7.60 4.28
C LEU A 70 -11.80 6.38 3.56
N ASN A 71 -12.90 5.85 4.08
CA ASN A 71 -13.62 4.76 3.43
C ASN A 71 -14.27 5.18 2.11
N ASP A 72 -14.80 6.40 2.03
CA ASP A 72 -15.36 6.93 0.79
C ASP A 72 -14.26 7.04 -0.28
N ILE A 73 -13.09 7.59 0.04
CA ILE A 73 -11.95 7.67 -0.89
C ILE A 73 -11.52 6.29 -1.37
N ILE A 74 -11.26 5.35 -0.45
CA ILE A 74 -10.66 4.05 -0.81
C ILE A 74 -11.58 3.19 -1.65
N LYS A 75 -12.90 3.38 -1.54
CA LYS A 75 -13.91 2.65 -2.32
C LYS A 75 -14.27 3.32 -3.64
N ASP A 76 -13.97 4.60 -3.77
CA ASP A 76 -14.26 5.34 -4.99
C ASP A 76 -13.25 4.96 -6.08
N ARG A 77 -13.77 4.51 -7.25
CA ARG A 77 -12.95 4.15 -8.40
C ARG A 77 -12.20 5.34 -8.99
N ASP A 78 -12.74 6.54 -8.89
CA ASP A 78 -12.11 7.73 -9.45
C ASP A 78 -10.90 8.19 -8.63
N THR A 79 -10.82 7.78 -7.37
CA THR A 79 -9.71 8.05 -6.46
C THR A 79 -9.06 6.74 -5.99
N GLY A 80 -9.56 6.12 -4.95
CA GLY A 80 -9.08 4.85 -4.41
C GLY A 80 -7.71 4.90 -3.74
N CYS A 81 -7.13 6.09 -3.57
CA CYS A 81 -5.82 6.29 -2.97
C CYS A 81 -5.75 7.60 -2.18
N PHE A 82 -5.09 7.55 -1.02
CA PHE A 82 -4.72 8.76 -0.28
C PHE A 82 -3.35 8.62 0.39
N ILE A 83 -2.73 9.77 0.64
CA ILE A 83 -1.49 9.90 1.43
C ILE A 83 -1.84 10.73 2.65
N ILE A 84 -1.63 10.18 3.86
CA ILE A 84 -1.90 10.85 5.12
C ILE A 84 -0.61 10.98 5.93
N LYS A 85 -0.38 12.16 6.53
CA LYS A 85 0.84 12.42 7.31
C LYS A 85 0.63 13.56 8.31
N PRO A 86 1.44 13.63 9.38
CA PRO A 86 1.59 14.86 10.15
C PRO A 86 2.04 16.01 9.25
N LYS A 87 1.47 17.20 9.44
CA LYS A 87 1.89 18.41 8.70
C LYS A 87 3.36 18.72 8.95
N ASN A 88 3.81 18.59 10.20
CA ASN A 88 5.18 18.79 10.62
C ASN A 88 5.66 17.61 11.46
N ILE A 89 6.91 17.18 11.22
CA ILE A 89 7.58 16.21 12.09
C ILE A 89 8.41 16.97 13.13
N ASN A 90 8.21 16.64 14.40
CA ASN A 90 8.93 17.22 15.52
C ASN A 90 9.42 16.14 16.50
N SER A 91 10.17 16.51 17.53
CA SER A 91 10.78 15.57 18.48
C SER A 91 9.81 14.68 19.26
N LYS A 92 8.52 14.99 19.28
CA LYS A 92 7.48 14.19 19.96
C LYS A 92 6.95 13.07 19.04
N ILE A 93 7.25 13.13 17.74
CA ILE A 93 6.83 12.15 16.74
C ILE A 93 8.01 11.20 16.50
N ASN A 94 8.03 10.12 17.24
CA ASN A 94 9.03 9.06 17.10
C ASN A 94 8.46 7.85 16.34
N ASP A 95 9.28 6.85 16.05
CA ASP A 95 8.87 5.62 15.36
C ASP A 95 7.63 4.98 15.97
N SER A 96 7.57 4.89 17.31
CA SER A 96 6.43 4.30 18.01
C SER A 96 5.15 5.09 17.75
N PHE A 97 5.22 6.42 17.71
CA PHE A 97 4.08 7.26 17.37
C PHE A 97 3.63 7.02 15.93
N LEU A 98 4.57 6.97 14.97
CA LEU A 98 4.25 6.75 13.56
C LEU A 98 3.63 5.38 13.30
N VAL A 99 4.13 4.32 13.96
CA VAL A 99 3.50 2.98 13.90
C VAL A 99 2.08 3.01 14.45
N LYS A 100 1.85 3.73 15.57
CA LYS A 100 0.51 3.86 16.15
C LYS A 100 -0.42 4.68 15.26
N LEU A 101 0.09 5.74 14.63
CA LEU A 101 -0.69 6.54 13.67
C LEU A 101 -1.11 5.69 12.47
N SER A 102 -0.18 4.95 11.88
CA SER A 102 -0.48 4.03 10.77
C SER A 102 -1.47 2.94 11.18
N THR A 103 -1.33 2.41 12.40
CA THR A 103 -2.27 1.43 12.97
C THR A 103 -3.66 2.03 13.15
N ALA A 104 -3.75 3.27 13.65
CA ALA A 104 -5.02 3.97 13.80
C ALA A 104 -5.69 4.19 12.44
N VAL A 105 -4.97 4.71 11.45
CA VAL A 105 -5.47 4.90 10.08
C VAL A 105 -5.98 3.58 9.50
N ALA A 106 -5.19 2.49 9.60
CA ALA A 106 -5.59 1.18 9.12
C ALA A 106 -6.93 0.72 9.72
N HIS A 107 -7.11 0.91 11.04
CA HIS A 107 -8.33 0.46 11.76
C HIS A 107 -9.54 1.39 11.55
N LEU A 108 -9.36 2.59 11.00
CA LEU A 108 -10.47 3.42 10.52
C LEU A 108 -11.05 2.90 9.18
N ILE A 109 -10.26 2.18 8.41
CA ILE A 109 -10.66 1.65 7.10
C ILE A 109 -11.18 0.23 7.25
N GLY A 110 -10.48 -0.61 7.98
CA GLY A 110 -10.82 -2.02 8.15
C GLY A 110 -9.89 -2.76 9.09
N LYS A 111 -9.87 -4.07 9.00
CA LYS A 111 -9.03 -4.93 9.83
C LYS A 111 -7.82 -5.38 9.01
N PRO A 112 -6.57 -5.02 9.42
CA PRO A 112 -5.38 -5.51 8.77
C PRO A 112 -5.21 -7.02 8.89
N ASN A 113 -4.68 -7.65 7.85
CA ASN A 113 -4.30 -9.06 7.87
C ASN A 113 -3.06 -9.26 8.78
N HIS A 114 -2.95 -10.46 9.33
CA HIS A 114 -1.74 -10.87 10.03
C HIS A 114 -0.63 -11.16 9.03
N ASP A 115 0.55 -10.57 9.22
CA ASP A 115 1.73 -10.87 8.39
C ASP A 115 2.44 -12.13 8.95
N ALA A 116 2.31 -13.24 8.23
CA ALA A 116 2.88 -14.53 8.65
C ALA A 116 4.43 -14.51 8.65
N MET A 117 5.06 -13.69 7.80
CA MET A 117 6.52 -13.56 7.74
C MET A 117 7.05 -12.79 8.95
N ALA A 118 6.40 -11.69 9.33
CA ALA A 118 6.79 -10.89 10.48
C ALA A 118 6.25 -11.46 11.81
N GLY A 119 5.25 -12.35 11.74
CA GLY A 119 4.54 -12.87 12.93
C GLY A 119 3.76 -11.79 13.68
N LYS A 120 3.31 -10.75 12.98
CA LYS A 120 2.69 -9.55 13.55
C LYS A 120 1.54 -9.06 12.68
N TYR A 121 0.76 -8.11 13.21
CA TYR A 121 -0.29 -7.44 12.44
C TYR A 121 0.23 -6.37 11.46
N TYR A 122 1.54 -6.16 11.40
CA TYR A 122 2.23 -5.30 10.41
C TYR A 122 3.63 -5.82 10.15
N ALA A 123 4.14 -5.61 8.93
CA ALA A 123 5.50 -5.92 8.56
C ALA A 123 6.40 -4.69 8.70
N ARG A 124 7.66 -4.89 9.09
CA ARG A 124 8.71 -3.87 9.00
C ARG A 124 9.73 -4.29 7.96
N PHE A 125 9.92 -3.42 6.98
CA PHE A 125 10.94 -3.60 5.96
C PHE A 125 12.07 -2.60 6.21
N HIS A 126 13.27 -3.13 6.33
CA HIS A 126 14.48 -2.34 6.43
C HIS A 126 15.30 -2.55 5.16
N VAL A 127 15.64 -1.45 4.47
CA VAL A 127 16.60 -1.45 3.39
C VAL A 127 17.96 -1.14 3.98
N LYS A 128 18.91 -2.10 3.90
CA LYS A 128 20.28 -1.96 4.43
C LYS A 128 21.29 -2.42 3.38
N HIS A 129 22.40 -1.69 3.26
CA HIS A 129 23.49 -2.03 2.34
C HIS A 129 24.06 -3.44 2.51
N VAL A 130 24.05 -3.94 3.74
CA VAL A 130 24.62 -5.23 4.10
C VAL A 130 23.72 -6.42 3.82
N ASP A 131 22.47 -6.19 3.45
CA ASP A 131 21.53 -7.27 3.18
C ASP A 131 21.69 -7.77 1.75
N LYS A 132 22.43 -8.86 1.60
CA LYS A 132 22.66 -9.58 0.32
C LYS A 132 21.68 -10.75 0.14
N SER A 133 20.61 -10.84 0.93
CA SER A 133 19.65 -11.95 0.81
C SER A 133 18.93 -11.89 -0.55
N ASP A 134 18.61 -13.06 -1.10
CA ASP A 134 17.81 -13.21 -2.33
C ASP A 134 16.31 -12.93 -2.11
N SER A 135 15.93 -12.51 -0.91
CA SER A 135 14.55 -12.11 -0.66
C SER A 135 14.19 -10.90 -1.51
N TYR A 136 13.17 -11.05 -2.35
CA TYR A 136 12.66 -9.99 -3.22
C TYR A 136 12.38 -8.68 -2.48
N LEU A 137 11.78 -8.76 -1.31
CA LEU A 137 11.46 -7.60 -0.47
C LEU A 137 12.68 -6.83 0.04
N ARG A 138 13.87 -7.43 -0.06
CA ARG A 138 15.13 -6.87 0.45
C ARG A 138 16.09 -6.45 -0.65
N LYS A 139 15.76 -6.69 -1.93
CA LYS A 139 16.56 -6.22 -3.06
C LYS A 139 16.43 -4.71 -3.21
N ALA A 140 17.26 -3.99 -2.45
CA ALA A 140 17.25 -2.54 -2.40
C ALA A 140 17.56 -1.89 -3.76
N TYR A 141 18.49 -2.48 -4.51
CA TYR A 141 19.09 -1.88 -5.71
C TYR A 141 18.45 -2.34 -7.02
N THR A 142 17.35 -3.06 -6.95
CA THR A 142 16.56 -3.46 -8.11
C THR A 142 15.21 -2.75 -8.10
N ASN A 143 14.64 -2.54 -9.28
CA ASN A 143 13.26 -2.08 -9.41
C ASN A 143 12.32 -3.10 -8.76
N MET A 144 11.32 -2.63 -8.06
CA MET A 144 10.18 -3.41 -7.66
C MET A 144 9.05 -3.04 -8.62
N ASP A 145 8.78 -3.93 -9.57
CA ASP A 145 7.84 -3.67 -10.64
C ASP A 145 6.42 -3.48 -10.13
N LEU A 146 5.57 -2.86 -10.94
CA LEU A 146 4.19 -2.58 -10.58
C LEU A 146 3.41 -3.88 -10.32
N HIS A 147 2.82 -3.98 -9.14
CA HIS A 147 2.10 -5.17 -8.68
C HIS A 147 0.96 -4.81 -7.72
N THR A 148 0.17 -5.82 -7.40
CA THR A 148 -0.79 -5.82 -6.29
C THR A 148 -0.37 -6.84 -5.24
N ASP A 149 -0.71 -6.59 -3.99
CA ASP A 149 -0.41 -7.50 -2.89
C ASP A 149 -1.43 -8.65 -2.79
N GLY A 150 -1.00 -9.76 -2.17
CA GLY A 150 -1.89 -10.87 -1.82
C GLY A 150 -2.31 -11.76 -2.98
N THR A 151 -1.55 -11.78 -4.09
CA THR A 151 -1.86 -12.59 -5.28
C THR A 151 -1.75 -14.10 -5.04
N TYR A 152 -0.95 -14.52 -4.08
CA TYR A 152 -0.63 -15.92 -3.78
C TYR A 152 -1.28 -16.43 -2.49
N VAL A 153 -2.24 -15.70 -1.93
CA VAL A 153 -2.97 -16.09 -0.73
C VAL A 153 -4.45 -16.28 -1.01
N LYS A 154 -5.11 -17.10 -0.19
CA LYS A 154 -6.56 -17.38 -0.31
C LYS A 154 -7.42 -16.17 0.04
N GLU A 155 -7.02 -15.41 1.06
CA GLU A 155 -7.66 -14.15 1.42
C GLU A 155 -7.16 -13.04 0.51
N LYS A 156 -8.09 -12.41 -0.21
CA LYS A 156 -7.76 -11.25 -1.04
C LYS A 156 -7.41 -10.06 -0.17
N THR A 157 -6.44 -9.30 -0.62
CA THR A 157 -6.07 -8.02 -0.03
C THR A 157 -6.89 -6.91 -0.70
N ASP A 158 -7.84 -6.31 0.03
CA ASP A 158 -8.72 -5.29 -0.52
C ASP A 158 -8.00 -3.94 -0.70
N TRP A 159 -7.13 -3.61 0.23
CA TRP A 159 -6.33 -2.39 0.23
C TRP A 159 -5.01 -2.61 0.95
N LEU A 160 -4.04 -1.81 0.62
CA LEU A 160 -2.73 -1.82 1.27
C LEU A 160 -2.48 -0.51 2.01
N LEU A 161 -1.66 -0.56 3.04
CA LEU A 161 -1.12 0.61 3.71
C LEU A 161 0.41 0.45 3.84
N MET A 162 1.14 1.40 3.28
CA MET A 162 2.59 1.48 3.44
C MET A 162 2.94 2.78 4.17
N SER A 163 3.74 2.70 5.22
CA SER A 163 4.15 3.86 6.01
C SER A 163 5.66 3.98 6.06
N LYS A 164 6.16 5.18 5.80
CA LYS A 164 7.58 5.50 5.92
C LYS A 164 7.89 6.00 7.33
N ILE A 165 8.63 5.20 8.07
CA ILE A 165 8.93 5.47 9.48
C ILE A 165 10.25 6.22 9.64
N GLU A 166 11.27 5.83 8.87
CA GLU A 166 12.62 6.38 8.96
C GLU A 166 13.26 6.44 7.58
N GLU A 167 14.06 7.46 7.37
CA GLU A 167 14.92 7.58 6.20
C GLU A 167 16.20 8.28 6.61
N LYS A 168 17.34 7.75 6.18
CA LYS A 168 18.65 8.33 6.49
C LYS A 168 19.62 8.04 5.34
N ASN A 169 20.22 9.10 4.81
CA ASN A 169 21.23 9.02 3.72
C ASN A 169 20.75 8.20 2.51
N VAL A 170 19.49 8.40 2.08
CA VAL A 170 18.85 7.63 1.01
C VAL A 170 18.78 8.46 -0.26
N GLU A 171 19.08 7.81 -1.40
CA GLU A 171 18.82 8.33 -2.74
C GLU A 171 18.11 7.25 -3.55
N GLY A 172 17.03 7.62 -4.28
CA GLY A 172 16.15 6.68 -4.96
C GLY A 172 15.10 6.08 -4.03
N GLY A 173 14.47 4.99 -4.45
CA GLY A 173 13.44 4.31 -3.68
C GLY A 173 12.07 4.98 -3.73
N GLU A 174 11.84 5.83 -4.72
CA GLU A 174 10.54 6.49 -4.92
C GLU A 174 9.44 5.45 -5.14
N THR A 175 8.28 5.72 -4.58
CA THR A 175 7.09 4.89 -4.79
C THR A 175 6.53 5.14 -6.19
N SER A 176 6.31 4.08 -6.95
CA SER A 176 5.63 4.10 -8.23
C SER A 176 4.19 3.64 -8.03
N MET A 177 3.23 4.33 -8.62
CA MET A 177 1.81 3.97 -8.55
C MET A 177 1.17 4.11 -9.92
N LEU A 178 0.23 3.22 -10.25
CA LEU A 178 -0.54 3.29 -11.49
C LEU A 178 -1.98 2.87 -11.24
N HIS A 179 -2.92 3.73 -11.61
CA HIS A 179 -4.33 3.41 -11.59
C HIS A 179 -4.73 2.69 -12.88
N LEU A 180 -5.58 1.67 -12.81
CA LEU A 180 -5.97 0.89 -14.00
C LEU A 180 -6.62 1.75 -15.10
N ASP A 181 -7.42 2.76 -14.72
CA ASP A 181 -8.12 3.58 -15.70
C ASP A 181 -7.17 4.62 -16.37
N ASP A 182 -5.96 4.79 -15.84
CA ASP A 182 -4.92 5.63 -16.45
C ASP A 182 -3.90 4.80 -17.23
N TRP A 183 -3.94 3.47 -17.12
CA TRP A 183 -3.04 2.60 -17.85
C TRP A 183 -3.49 2.41 -19.29
N GLU A 184 -2.71 2.87 -20.24
CA GLU A 184 -3.01 2.99 -21.68
C GLU A 184 -3.43 1.66 -22.32
N HIS A 185 -2.94 0.56 -21.79
CA HIS A 185 -3.17 -0.78 -22.35
C HIS A 185 -4.14 -1.65 -21.53
N CYS A 186 -4.77 -1.07 -20.50
CA CYS A 186 -5.65 -1.80 -19.59
C CYS A 186 -6.78 -2.51 -20.34
N GLU A 187 -7.53 -1.78 -21.17
CA GLU A 187 -8.68 -2.33 -21.89
C GLU A 187 -8.29 -3.49 -22.84
N ARG A 188 -7.20 -3.31 -23.58
CA ARG A 188 -6.70 -4.34 -24.51
C ARG A 188 -6.33 -5.62 -23.77
N LEU A 189 -5.59 -5.50 -22.66
CA LEU A 189 -5.13 -6.67 -21.91
C LEU A 189 -6.25 -7.31 -21.09
N TYR A 190 -7.16 -6.52 -20.55
CA TYR A 190 -8.35 -7.01 -19.86
C TYR A 190 -9.27 -7.83 -20.77
N ASN A 191 -9.37 -7.47 -22.06
CA ASN A 191 -10.19 -8.16 -23.05
C ASN A 191 -9.49 -9.33 -23.73
N ASP A 192 -8.19 -9.55 -23.46
CA ASP A 192 -7.47 -10.73 -23.99
C ASP A 192 -8.08 -12.01 -23.38
N PRO A 193 -8.45 -13.02 -24.21
CA PRO A 193 -8.98 -14.28 -23.69
C PRO A 193 -8.10 -14.96 -22.65
N VAL A 194 -6.76 -14.87 -22.80
CA VAL A 194 -5.79 -15.46 -21.87
C VAL A 194 -5.88 -14.81 -20.49
N ALA A 195 -6.24 -13.53 -20.41
CA ALA A 195 -6.40 -12.81 -19.16
C ALA A 195 -7.47 -13.39 -18.23
N LYS A 196 -8.42 -14.15 -18.80
CA LYS A 196 -9.54 -14.81 -18.08
C LYS A 196 -9.21 -16.27 -17.70
N GLU A 197 -8.11 -16.81 -18.18
CA GLU A 197 -7.66 -18.14 -17.76
C GLU A 197 -7.11 -18.08 -16.32
N ASN A 198 -7.23 -19.19 -15.59
CA ASN A 198 -6.60 -19.32 -14.28
C ASN A 198 -5.09 -19.54 -14.43
N PHE A 199 -4.34 -18.68 -13.78
CA PHE A 199 -2.91 -18.83 -13.54
C PHE A 199 -2.68 -19.45 -12.17
N VAL A 200 -1.60 -20.19 -12.01
CA VAL A 200 -1.13 -20.69 -10.72
C VAL A 200 -0.24 -19.62 -10.10
N TRP A 201 -0.50 -19.29 -8.84
CA TRP A 201 0.26 -18.31 -8.07
C TRP A 201 0.95 -19.00 -6.91
N GLY A 202 2.26 -19.02 -6.92
CA GLY A 202 3.09 -19.51 -5.83
C GLY A 202 3.54 -18.38 -4.92
N SER A 203 4.12 -18.72 -3.79
CA SER A 203 4.76 -17.76 -2.90
C SER A 203 6.23 -18.09 -2.68
N PRO A 204 7.10 -17.10 -2.38
CA PRO A 204 8.46 -17.42 -1.99
C PRO A 204 8.45 -18.13 -0.62
N LYS A 205 9.44 -19.02 -0.41
CA LYS A 205 9.58 -19.78 0.86
C LYS A 205 9.60 -18.87 2.09
N SER A 206 10.15 -17.66 1.95
CA SER A 206 10.23 -16.68 3.04
C SER A 206 8.86 -16.21 3.57
N LYS A 207 7.77 -16.43 2.84
CA LYS A 207 6.41 -16.08 3.27
C LYS A 207 5.73 -17.14 4.13
N ASN A 208 6.36 -18.32 4.32
CA ASN A 208 5.82 -19.43 5.10
C ASN A 208 4.42 -19.88 4.65
N ILE A 209 4.18 -19.86 3.33
CA ILE A 209 2.94 -20.32 2.69
C ILE A 209 3.28 -21.57 1.92
N ASP A 210 2.62 -22.69 2.23
CA ASP A 210 2.87 -24.02 1.72
C ASP A 210 1.88 -24.48 0.63
N TYR A 211 1.00 -23.58 0.19
CA TYR A 211 0.00 -23.85 -0.84
C TYR A 211 0.15 -22.87 -2.02
N LYS A 212 -0.50 -23.21 -3.13
CA LYS A 212 -0.68 -22.35 -4.29
C LYS A 212 -2.16 -22.01 -4.45
N VAL A 213 -2.43 -20.88 -5.09
CA VAL A 213 -3.80 -20.48 -5.45
C VAL A 213 -3.93 -20.38 -6.96
N GLU A 214 -5.16 -20.52 -7.46
CA GLU A 214 -5.45 -20.36 -8.89
C GLU A 214 -6.52 -19.30 -9.08
N HIS A 215 -6.22 -18.31 -9.90
CA HIS A 215 -7.15 -17.28 -10.33
C HIS A 215 -6.65 -16.57 -11.59
N PRO A 216 -7.54 -15.89 -12.34
CA PRO A 216 -7.13 -15.08 -13.49
C PRO A 216 -6.39 -13.82 -13.02
N VAL A 217 -5.63 -13.20 -13.94
CA VAL A 217 -4.99 -11.90 -13.71
C VAL A 217 -6.04 -10.80 -13.51
N PHE A 218 -7.09 -10.83 -14.31
CA PHE A 218 -8.16 -9.83 -14.24
C PHE A 218 -9.47 -10.43 -13.76
N SER A 219 -10.19 -9.64 -12.97
CA SER A 219 -11.59 -9.82 -12.62
C SER A 219 -12.38 -8.54 -12.93
N SER A 220 -13.67 -8.53 -12.60
CA SER A 220 -14.52 -7.36 -12.81
C SER A 220 -15.16 -6.93 -11.49
N ASP A 221 -15.35 -5.63 -11.32
CA ASP A 221 -16.24 -5.12 -10.29
C ASP A 221 -17.74 -5.32 -10.67
N ASN A 222 -18.64 -4.89 -9.79
CA ASN A 222 -20.09 -5.00 -10.02
C ASN A 222 -20.63 -4.13 -11.17
N LYS A 223 -19.81 -3.24 -11.73
CA LYS A 223 -20.11 -2.41 -12.90
C LYS A 223 -19.38 -2.91 -14.16
N GLY A 224 -18.73 -4.07 -14.10
CA GLY A 224 -17.96 -4.63 -15.22
C GLY A 224 -16.58 -4.00 -15.47
N ARG A 225 -16.10 -3.11 -14.61
CA ARG A 225 -14.79 -2.47 -14.78
C ARG A 225 -13.69 -3.41 -14.31
N ALA A 226 -12.53 -3.33 -14.97
CA ALA A 226 -11.38 -4.19 -14.69
C ALA A 226 -10.90 -4.04 -13.24
N GLN A 227 -10.60 -5.18 -12.62
CA GLN A 227 -9.83 -5.32 -11.40
C GLN A 227 -8.65 -6.23 -11.71
N ILE A 228 -7.50 -6.02 -11.07
CA ILE A 228 -6.28 -6.78 -11.31
C ILE A 228 -5.77 -7.45 -10.02
N SER A 229 -5.22 -8.65 -10.17
CA SER A 229 -4.44 -9.33 -9.14
C SER A 229 -3.19 -9.88 -9.82
N TYR A 230 -2.07 -9.17 -9.66
CA TYR A 230 -0.86 -9.43 -10.41
C TYR A 230 0.40 -9.06 -9.62
N ILE A 231 1.40 -9.94 -9.71
CA ILE A 231 2.79 -9.68 -9.35
C ILE A 231 3.67 -10.50 -10.31
N ASP A 232 4.73 -9.93 -10.80
CA ASP A 232 5.59 -10.49 -11.86
C ASP A 232 6.31 -11.79 -11.47
N GLN A 233 6.65 -11.96 -10.20
CA GLN A 233 7.56 -13.02 -9.74
C GLN A 233 6.87 -14.33 -9.36
N PHE A 234 5.56 -14.35 -9.15
CA PHE A 234 4.88 -15.49 -8.55
C PHE A 234 3.91 -16.25 -9.43
N PRO A 235 3.57 -15.80 -10.66
CA PRO A 235 2.77 -16.63 -11.55
C PRO A 235 3.59 -17.75 -12.13
N GLU A 236 2.99 -18.94 -12.21
CA GLU A 236 3.53 -20.10 -12.90
C GLU A 236 2.70 -20.33 -14.18
N PRO A 237 3.17 -19.87 -15.37
CA PRO A 237 2.44 -20.08 -16.61
C PRO A 237 2.41 -21.57 -16.97
N LYS A 238 1.22 -22.09 -17.33
CA LYS A 238 0.99 -23.48 -17.68
C LYS A 238 1.36 -23.79 -19.14
N ASN A 239 1.52 -22.76 -19.98
CA ASN A 239 1.81 -22.89 -21.40
C ASN A 239 2.42 -21.60 -21.99
N MET A 240 2.86 -21.69 -23.25
CA MET A 240 3.50 -20.58 -23.95
C MET A 240 2.58 -19.34 -24.07
N LYS A 241 1.26 -19.52 -24.28
CA LYS A 241 0.33 -18.38 -24.40
C LYS A 241 0.27 -17.58 -23.12
N GLN A 242 0.17 -18.26 -21.98
CA GLN A 242 0.19 -17.63 -20.65
C GLN A 242 1.51 -16.92 -20.38
N GLY A 243 2.66 -17.55 -20.73
CA GLY A 243 3.97 -16.92 -20.57
C GLY A 243 4.12 -15.65 -21.39
N ILE A 244 3.72 -15.68 -22.67
CA ILE A 244 3.76 -14.50 -23.55
C ILE A 244 2.81 -13.40 -23.07
N PHE A 245 1.62 -13.77 -22.57
CA PHE A 245 0.67 -12.81 -22.03
C PHE A 245 1.25 -12.09 -20.80
N LEU A 246 1.84 -12.83 -19.85
CA LEU A 246 2.46 -12.25 -18.64
C LEU A 246 3.62 -11.33 -18.99
N GLN A 247 4.46 -11.70 -19.98
CA GLN A 247 5.55 -10.84 -20.46
C GLN A 247 5.00 -9.51 -21.02
N LYS A 248 4.02 -9.57 -21.92
CA LYS A 248 3.40 -8.37 -22.50
C LYS A 248 2.73 -7.49 -21.44
N LEU A 249 2.12 -8.10 -20.42
CA LEU A 249 1.49 -7.39 -19.32
C LEU A 249 2.55 -6.66 -18.49
N SER A 250 3.61 -7.36 -18.09
CA SER A 250 4.72 -6.80 -17.32
C SER A 250 5.38 -5.63 -18.05
N ASP A 251 5.77 -5.83 -19.31
CA ASP A 251 6.40 -4.80 -20.14
C ASP A 251 5.49 -3.58 -20.26
N SER A 252 4.22 -3.79 -20.55
CA SER A 252 3.22 -2.72 -20.71
C SER A 252 2.99 -1.90 -19.42
N LEU A 253 3.03 -2.52 -18.26
CA LEU A 253 2.94 -1.82 -16.98
C LEU A 253 4.18 -0.94 -16.75
N GLU A 254 5.37 -1.49 -17.02
CA GLU A 254 6.63 -0.77 -16.81
C GLU A 254 6.88 0.33 -17.86
N GLU A 255 6.33 0.21 -19.05
CA GLU A 255 6.40 1.22 -20.11
C GLU A 255 5.35 2.34 -19.96
N SER A 256 4.31 2.17 -19.13
CA SER A 256 3.25 3.17 -18.98
C SER A 256 3.81 4.54 -18.61
N SER A 257 3.41 5.56 -19.39
CA SER A 257 3.79 6.96 -19.17
C SER A 257 2.98 7.62 -18.03
N ASN A 258 1.86 7.01 -17.64
CA ASN A 258 0.93 7.54 -16.63
C ASN A 258 1.26 7.06 -15.20
N LYS A 259 2.42 6.45 -14.99
CA LYS A 259 2.91 6.13 -13.65
C LYS A 259 3.14 7.39 -12.83
N VAL A 260 2.59 7.43 -11.64
CA VAL A 260 2.86 8.47 -10.65
C VAL A 260 4.08 8.05 -9.83
N ILE A 261 5.18 8.77 -9.99
CA ILE A 261 6.40 8.56 -9.20
C ILE A 261 6.43 9.61 -8.09
N THR A 262 6.42 9.17 -6.84
CA THR A 262 6.39 10.07 -5.69
C THR A 262 7.34 9.64 -4.59
N GLU A 263 8.03 10.61 -4.02
CA GLU A 263 8.73 10.42 -2.76
C GLU A 263 7.71 10.52 -1.62
N LEU A 264 7.77 9.56 -0.71
CA LEU A 264 6.98 9.61 0.51
C LEU A 264 7.86 10.20 1.61
N PRO A 265 7.54 11.36 2.20
CA PRO A 265 8.31 11.88 3.32
C PRO A 265 8.13 10.99 4.56
N VAL A 266 9.12 11.02 5.46
CA VAL A 266 9.02 10.33 6.76
C VAL A 266 7.74 10.77 7.48
N GLY A 267 7.04 9.82 8.07
CA GLY A 267 5.76 10.00 8.73
C GLY A 267 4.55 9.89 7.83
N SER A 268 4.72 9.77 6.51
CA SER A 268 3.60 9.54 5.60
C SER A 268 3.18 8.08 5.57
N ALA A 269 1.88 7.87 5.39
CA ALA A 269 1.28 6.60 5.04
C ALA A 269 0.51 6.76 3.72
N VAL A 270 0.81 5.93 2.72
CA VAL A 270 0.00 5.78 1.52
C VAL A 270 -0.94 4.61 1.70
N VAL A 271 -2.21 4.81 1.34
CA VAL A 271 -3.25 3.79 1.36
C VAL A 271 -3.87 3.73 -0.02
N ALA A 272 -3.94 2.54 -0.61
CA ALA A 272 -4.48 2.36 -1.96
C ALA A 272 -5.37 1.12 -2.04
N ASN A 273 -6.44 1.23 -2.85
CA ASN A 273 -7.29 0.10 -3.18
C ASN A 273 -6.53 -0.88 -4.07
N ASN A 274 -6.35 -2.09 -3.60
CA ASN A 274 -5.49 -3.09 -4.21
C ASN A 274 -6.11 -3.80 -5.42
N TYR A 275 -7.36 -3.48 -5.77
CA TYR A 275 -8.03 -4.06 -6.95
C TYR A 275 -7.78 -3.26 -8.24
N PHE A 276 -7.47 -1.96 -8.10
CA PHE A 276 -7.31 -1.09 -9.27
C PHE A 276 -6.17 -0.07 -9.15
N TRP A 277 -5.37 -0.14 -8.09
CA TRP A 277 -4.09 0.52 -7.98
C TRP A 277 -2.97 -0.51 -7.93
N LEU A 278 -2.01 -0.36 -8.82
CA LEU A 278 -0.73 -1.06 -8.73
C LEU A 278 0.28 -0.15 -8.07
N HIS A 279 1.23 -0.76 -7.38
CA HIS A 279 2.32 -0.06 -6.74
C HIS A 279 3.65 -0.76 -6.99
N GLY A 280 4.72 0.00 -6.89
CA GLY A 280 6.08 -0.47 -7.07
C GLY A 280 7.06 0.49 -6.40
N ARG A 281 8.35 0.24 -6.60
CA ARG A 281 9.39 1.07 -6.01
C ARG A 281 10.61 1.14 -6.93
N LYS A 282 11.09 2.34 -7.17
CA LYS A 282 12.35 2.56 -7.88
C LYS A 282 13.53 2.00 -7.07
N PRO A 283 14.63 1.61 -7.72
CA PRO A 283 15.81 1.13 -7.01
C PRO A 283 16.39 2.24 -6.13
N PHE A 284 16.93 1.86 -4.99
CA PHE A 284 17.80 2.74 -4.23
C PHE A 284 19.17 2.81 -4.88
N LYS A 285 19.86 3.91 -4.74
CA LYS A 285 21.28 4.00 -5.05
C LYS A 285 22.10 3.50 -3.86
N GLU A 286 23.15 2.75 -4.16
CA GLU A 286 24.04 2.26 -3.11
C GLU A 286 24.77 3.42 -2.45
N ASN A 287 24.66 3.50 -1.14
CA ASN A 287 25.38 4.46 -0.31
C ASN A 287 26.11 3.68 0.79
N LYS A 288 27.40 3.96 0.96
CA LYS A 288 28.26 3.24 1.91
C LYS A 288 28.42 3.96 3.25
N GLU A 289 27.75 5.13 3.44
CA GLU A 289 27.85 5.92 4.67
C GLU A 289 26.83 5.52 5.74
#